data_d29163b2d864c9ef55562509fa7900e4
#
_entry.id   d29163b2d864c9ef55562509fa7900e4
#
_cell.length_a   1.000
_cell.length_b   1.000
_cell.length_c   1.000
_cell.angle_alpha   90.00
_cell.angle_beta   90.00
_cell.angle_gamma   90.00
#
_symmetry.space_group_name_H-M   'P 1'
#
loop_
_entity.id
_entity.type
_entity.pdbx_description
1 polymer ?
#
loop_
_entity_poly.entity_id
_entity_poly.type
_entity_poly.pdbx_seq_one_letter_code
_entity_poly.pdbx_strand_id
1 'polypeptide(L)'
;MLTIRKMERANVDILTQIQKAAFAPLYQIFHDPSNPHLRGREDIERRLDNPCIHPFTIVENDHIVGGLWYISGRKLLLCELKPHEYYLGRVFIRPDRQGKGFARQAILMSEQHFPDAEKFYVDFPDALEKNRRCYAGVGYRPTGIKQETDPGVTLELYEKIVKQP
;
A
#
# COMPACT_ATOMS: atom_id res chain seq x y z
N MET A 1 -20.70 2.26 4.87
CA MET A 1 -19.77 3.40 4.90
C MET A 1 -18.35 2.90 5.14
N LEU A 2 -17.41 3.35 4.34
CA LEU A 2 -15.99 3.02 4.50
C LEU A 2 -15.33 3.99 5.48
N THR A 3 -14.54 3.46 6.39
CA THR A 3 -13.72 4.23 7.32
C THR A 3 -12.32 3.63 7.40
N ILE A 4 -11.37 4.38 7.91
CA ILE A 4 -10.05 3.88 8.25
C ILE A 4 -9.76 4.21 9.72
N ARG A 5 -8.96 3.36 10.34
CA ARG A 5 -8.51 3.58 11.72
C ARG A 5 -7.09 3.04 11.89
N LYS A 6 -6.40 3.48 12.92
CA LYS A 6 -5.08 2.97 13.24
C LYS A 6 -5.14 1.45 13.41
N MET A 7 -4.17 0.74 12.83
CA MET A 7 -4.11 -0.72 12.92
C MET A 7 -3.80 -1.15 14.35
N GLU A 8 -4.51 -2.17 14.83
CA GLU A 8 -4.35 -2.70 16.18
C GLU A 8 -3.86 -4.14 16.15
N ARG A 9 -3.05 -4.50 17.15
CA ARG A 9 -2.51 -5.85 17.27
C ARG A 9 -3.60 -6.92 17.40
N ALA A 10 -4.73 -6.58 18.02
CA ALA A 10 -5.87 -7.50 18.16
C ALA A 10 -6.42 -7.98 16.81
N ASN A 11 -6.17 -7.25 15.71
CA ASN A 11 -6.71 -7.55 14.39
C ASN A 11 -5.70 -8.20 13.45
N VAL A 12 -4.50 -8.55 13.94
CA VAL A 12 -3.42 -9.09 13.10
C VAL A 12 -3.82 -10.37 12.38
N ASP A 13 -4.55 -11.28 13.05
CA ASP A 13 -4.91 -12.55 12.43
C ASP A 13 -5.86 -12.38 11.24
N ILE A 14 -6.92 -11.58 11.40
CA ILE A 14 -7.85 -11.33 10.30
C ILE A 14 -7.19 -10.55 9.16
N LEU A 15 -6.34 -9.57 9.49
CA LEU A 15 -5.60 -8.81 8.49
C LEU A 15 -4.62 -9.70 7.71
N THR A 16 -3.97 -10.65 8.38
CA THR A 16 -3.09 -11.62 7.73
C THR A 16 -3.85 -12.48 6.72
N GLN A 17 -5.02 -12.99 7.11
CA GLN A 17 -5.86 -13.78 6.23
C GLN A 17 -6.30 -12.99 4.99
N ILE A 18 -6.73 -11.75 5.20
CA ILE A 18 -7.15 -10.87 4.09
C ILE A 18 -5.98 -10.57 3.16
N GLN A 19 -4.81 -10.27 3.71
CA GLN A 19 -3.61 -10.00 2.93
C GLN A 19 -3.23 -11.20 2.07
N LYS A 20 -3.19 -12.41 2.65
CA LYS A 20 -2.87 -13.63 1.90
C LYS A 20 -3.82 -13.84 0.74
N ALA A 21 -5.12 -13.68 0.98
CA ALA A 21 -6.14 -13.85 -0.06
C ALA A 21 -6.03 -12.77 -1.14
N ALA A 22 -5.79 -11.52 -0.76
CA ALA A 22 -5.70 -10.41 -1.70
C ALA A 22 -4.49 -10.52 -2.64
N PHE A 23 -3.36 -11.06 -2.17
CA PHE A 23 -2.13 -11.18 -2.95
C PHE A 23 -1.97 -12.53 -3.65
N ALA A 24 -2.86 -13.49 -3.42
CA ALA A 24 -2.80 -14.80 -4.07
C ALA A 24 -2.80 -14.72 -5.61
N PRO A 25 -3.64 -13.89 -6.27
CA PRO A 25 -3.62 -13.78 -7.73
C PRO A 25 -2.27 -13.29 -8.29
N LEU A 26 -1.62 -12.33 -7.63
CA LEU A 26 -0.30 -11.83 -8.06
C LEU A 26 0.77 -12.90 -7.89
N TYR A 27 0.69 -13.70 -6.84
CA TYR A 27 1.60 -14.81 -6.64
C TYR A 27 1.48 -15.85 -7.77
N GLN A 28 0.26 -16.12 -8.23
CA GLN A 28 0.04 -17.04 -9.35
C GLN A 28 0.67 -16.53 -10.66
N ILE A 29 0.77 -15.20 -10.83
CA ILE A 29 1.34 -14.61 -12.04
C ILE A 29 2.87 -14.54 -11.97
N PHE A 30 3.42 -14.00 -10.87
CA PHE A 30 4.84 -13.67 -10.77
C PHE A 30 5.68 -14.67 -9.98
N HIS A 31 5.06 -15.51 -9.14
CA HIS A 31 5.74 -16.45 -8.23
C HIS A 31 6.85 -15.79 -7.39
N ASP A 32 6.65 -14.53 -7.02
CA ASP A 32 7.60 -13.76 -6.24
C ASP A 32 7.72 -14.35 -4.82
N PRO A 33 8.92 -14.79 -4.40
CA PRO A 33 9.11 -15.36 -3.07
C PRO A 33 8.89 -14.35 -1.93
N SER A 34 8.89 -13.06 -2.23
CA SER A 34 8.58 -12.01 -1.25
C SER A 34 7.10 -11.62 -1.21
N ASN A 35 6.25 -12.26 -2.03
CA ASN A 35 4.82 -11.93 -2.10
C ASN A 35 4.14 -12.07 -0.73
N PRO A 36 3.32 -11.09 -0.33
CA PRO A 36 2.60 -11.13 0.95
C PRO A 36 1.69 -12.36 1.13
N HIS A 37 1.25 -13.00 0.05
CA HIS A 37 0.51 -14.27 0.12
C HIS A 37 1.26 -15.35 0.92
N LEU A 38 2.59 -15.34 0.92
CA LEU A 38 3.43 -16.30 1.60
C LEU A 38 3.77 -15.91 3.04
N ARG A 39 3.30 -14.76 3.53
CA ARG A 39 3.67 -14.23 4.85
C ARG A 39 2.63 -14.59 5.91
N GLY A 40 3.12 -14.87 7.12
CA GLY A 40 2.27 -15.11 8.28
C GLY A 40 2.04 -13.81 9.08
N ARG A 41 1.48 -13.98 10.29
CA ARG A 41 1.14 -12.86 11.17
C ARG A 41 2.33 -12.00 11.57
N GLU A 42 3.52 -12.56 11.64
CA GLU A 42 4.75 -11.88 12.01
C GLU A 42 5.10 -10.74 11.04
N ASP A 43 4.66 -10.85 9.81
CA ASP A 43 4.89 -9.81 8.80
C ASP A 43 4.17 -8.51 9.18
N ILE A 44 2.92 -8.60 9.59
CA ILE A 44 2.15 -7.43 10.04
C ILE A 44 2.61 -6.97 11.43
N GLU A 45 2.90 -7.90 12.34
CA GLU A 45 3.37 -7.55 13.69
C GLU A 45 4.64 -6.71 13.65
N ARG A 46 5.60 -7.06 12.80
CA ARG A 46 6.83 -6.26 12.64
C ARG A 46 6.54 -4.84 12.20
N ARG A 47 5.53 -4.64 11.37
CA ARG A 47 5.14 -3.31 10.92
C ARG A 47 4.50 -2.48 12.02
N LEU A 48 3.71 -3.12 12.88
CA LEU A 48 3.13 -2.43 14.05
C LEU A 48 4.21 -1.93 15.02
N ASP A 49 5.33 -2.65 15.10
CA ASP A 49 6.42 -2.31 16.02
C ASP A 49 7.46 -1.36 15.44
N ASN A 50 7.37 -1.03 14.15
CA ASN A 50 8.35 -0.19 13.46
C ASN A 50 7.87 1.28 13.43
N PRO A 51 8.63 2.21 14.06
CA PRO A 51 8.21 3.61 14.13
C PRO A 51 8.20 4.34 12.76
N CYS A 52 8.89 3.78 11.75
CA CYS A 52 8.89 4.32 10.40
C CYS A 52 7.68 3.88 9.58
N ILE A 53 6.81 3.02 10.13
CA ILE A 53 5.63 2.51 9.43
C ILE A 53 4.37 3.03 10.10
N HIS A 54 3.42 3.49 9.27
CA HIS A 54 2.16 4.09 9.69
C HIS A 54 1.01 3.24 9.16
N PRO A 55 0.56 2.20 9.91
CA PRO A 55 -0.42 1.23 9.42
C PRO A 55 -1.84 1.61 9.78
N PHE A 56 -2.77 1.36 8.85
CA PHE A 56 -4.20 1.59 9.01
C PHE A 56 -5.00 0.35 8.65
N THR A 57 -6.13 0.18 9.32
CA THR A 57 -7.13 -0.83 9.00
C THR A 57 -8.27 -0.17 8.23
N ILE A 58 -8.73 -0.85 7.18
CA ILE A 58 -9.86 -0.40 6.34
C ILE A 58 -11.11 -1.16 6.79
N VAL A 59 -12.15 -0.41 7.13
CA VAL A 59 -13.38 -0.94 7.73
C VAL A 59 -14.60 -0.50 6.93
N GLU A 60 -15.46 -1.46 6.58
CA GLU A 60 -16.76 -1.20 5.95
C GLU A 60 -17.85 -1.70 6.89
N ASN A 61 -18.76 -0.80 7.32
CA ASN A 61 -19.89 -1.16 8.19
C ASN A 61 -19.47 -2.05 9.37
N ASP A 62 -18.44 -1.62 10.09
CA ASP A 62 -17.86 -2.30 11.26
C ASP A 62 -17.15 -3.63 10.96
N HIS A 63 -16.98 -3.99 9.69
CA HIS A 63 -16.22 -5.18 9.29
C HIS A 63 -14.88 -4.79 8.67
N ILE A 64 -13.82 -5.47 9.09
CA ILE A 64 -12.49 -5.27 8.51
C ILE A 64 -12.47 -5.85 7.10
N VAL A 65 -12.12 -5.01 6.12
CA VAL A 65 -12.08 -5.39 4.71
C VAL A 65 -10.69 -5.24 4.09
N GLY A 66 -9.73 -4.68 4.81
CA GLY A 66 -8.37 -4.53 4.30
C GLY A 66 -7.45 -3.75 5.21
N GLY A 67 -6.29 -3.43 4.67
CA GLY A 67 -5.30 -2.62 5.38
C GLY A 67 -4.39 -1.90 4.40
N LEU A 68 -3.68 -0.92 4.91
CA LEU A 68 -2.64 -0.21 4.16
C LEU A 68 -1.64 0.39 5.15
N TRP A 69 -0.44 0.70 4.66
CA TRP A 69 0.53 1.43 5.46
C TRP A 69 1.43 2.30 4.61
N TYR A 70 1.90 3.34 5.24
CA TYR A 70 2.92 4.24 4.70
C TYR A 70 4.25 4.03 5.42
N ILE A 71 5.34 4.34 4.73
CA ILE A 71 6.70 4.29 5.26
C ILE A 71 7.26 5.70 5.20
N SER A 72 8.03 6.08 6.23
CA SER A 72 8.72 7.37 6.28
C SER A 72 10.16 7.20 6.77
N GLY A 73 10.99 8.21 6.56
CA GLY A 73 12.30 8.31 7.20
C GLY A 73 13.32 7.25 6.82
N ARG A 74 13.26 6.70 5.62
CA ARG A 74 14.22 5.68 5.20
C ARG A 74 14.44 5.66 3.70
N LYS A 75 15.52 5.00 3.28
CA LYS A 75 15.83 4.75 1.89
C LYS A 75 15.13 3.47 1.44
N LEU A 76 14.50 3.54 0.26
CA LEU A 76 13.82 2.43 -0.38
C LEU A 76 14.51 2.08 -1.70
N LEU A 77 14.02 1.07 -2.41
CA LEU A 77 14.65 0.59 -3.64
C LEU A 77 14.72 1.68 -4.73
N LEU A 78 13.61 2.41 -4.94
CA LEU A 78 13.50 3.38 -6.02
C LEU A 78 13.55 4.83 -5.57
N CYS A 79 13.50 5.11 -4.26
CA CYS A 79 13.51 6.47 -3.73
C CYS A 79 14.10 6.54 -2.33
N GLU A 80 14.59 7.71 -1.96
CA GLU A 80 15.00 8.02 -0.61
C GLU A 80 14.01 9.04 -0.04
N LEU A 81 13.38 8.70 1.09
CA LEU A 81 12.35 9.54 1.69
C LEU A 81 13.00 10.68 2.51
N LYS A 82 12.74 11.90 2.09
CA LYS A 82 13.10 13.12 2.83
C LYS A 82 12.05 13.40 3.90
N PRO A 83 12.31 14.33 4.84
CA PRO A 83 11.27 14.76 5.77
C PRO A 83 10.01 15.22 5.00
N HIS A 84 8.83 14.86 5.54
CA HIS A 84 7.52 15.16 4.93
C HIS A 84 7.23 14.40 3.62
N GLU A 85 8.02 13.37 3.32
CA GLU A 85 7.75 12.45 2.22
C GLU A 85 7.36 11.08 2.78
N TYR A 86 6.36 10.46 2.15
CA TYR A 86 5.81 9.18 2.58
C TYR A 86 5.69 8.25 1.38
N TYR A 87 5.86 6.97 1.63
CA TYR A 87 5.77 5.94 0.60
C TYR A 87 4.65 4.97 0.96
N LEU A 88 3.70 4.77 0.05
CA LEU A 88 2.63 3.80 0.23
C LEU A 88 3.21 2.40 0.06
N GLY A 89 3.46 1.73 1.18
CA GLY A 89 4.17 0.45 1.20
C GLY A 89 3.30 -0.73 0.81
N ARG A 90 2.03 -0.68 1.13
CA ARG A 90 1.06 -1.73 0.79
C ARG A 90 -0.36 -1.24 0.96
N VAL A 91 -1.25 -1.69 0.08
CA VAL A 91 -2.69 -1.57 0.23
C VAL A 91 -3.32 -2.87 -0.25
N PHE A 92 -4.24 -3.41 0.53
CA PHE A 92 -4.92 -4.65 0.19
C PHE A 92 -6.37 -4.63 0.66
N ILE A 93 -7.25 -5.19 -0.19
CA ILE A 93 -8.69 -5.27 0.05
C ILE A 93 -9.10 -6.74 -0.08
N ARG A 94 -9.97 -7.19 0.80
CA ARG A 94 -10.55 -8.53 0.75
C ARG A 94 -11.13 -8.80 -0.64
N PRO A 95 -10.86 -9.97 -1.26
CA PRO A 95 -11.23 -10.22 -2.66
C PRO A 95 -12.69 -9.95 -3.00
N ASP A 96 -13.62 -10.32 -2.11
CA ASP A 96 -15.07 -10.12 -2.33
C ASP A 96 -15.50 -8.65 -2.20
N ARG A 97 -14.59 -7.76 -1.80
CA ARG A 97 -14.87 -6.32 -1.67
C ARG A 97 -14.04 -5.48 -2.64
N GLN A 98 -13.31 -6.11 -3.54
CA GLN A 98 -12.57 -5.42 -4.61
C GLN A 98 -13.52 -4.95 -5.72
N GLY A 99 -13.03 -4.01 -6.54
CA GLY A 99 -13.83 -3.46 -7.64
C GLY A 99 -14.90 -2.45 -7.23
N LYS A 100 -14.90 -2.01 -5.98
CA LYS A 100 -15.88 -1.06 -5.43
C LYS A 100 -15.27 0.32 -5.15
N GLY A 101 -14.01 0.53 -5.52
CA GLY A 101 -13.30 1.79 -5.28
C GLY A 101 -12.77 1.95 -3.86
N PHE A 102 -12.77 0.90 -3.05
CA PHE A 102 -12.35 0.99 -1.65
C PHE A 102 -10.87 1.32 -1.49
N ALA A 103 -9.99 0.76 -2.34
CA ALA A 103 -8.57 1.09 -2.29
C ALA A 103 -8.33 2.58 -2.52
N ARG A 104 -8.99 3.17 -3.52
CA ARG A 104 -8.89 4.61 -3.81
C ARG A 104 -9.39 5.46 -2.64
N GLN A 105 -10.55 5.11 -2.10
CA GLN A 105 -11.12 5.82 -0.95
C GLN A 105 -10.18 5.74 0.25
N ALA A 106 -9.67 4.53 0.56
CA ALA A 106 -8.76 4.34 1.69
C ALA A 106 -7.47 5.12 1.54
N ILE A 107 -6.90 5.19 0.33
CA ILE A 107 -5.70 5.98 0.05
C ILE A 107 -5.98 7.46 0.33
N LEU A 108 -7.06 8.02 -0.23
CA LEU A 108 -7.41 9.43 -0.02
C LEU A 108 -7.69 9.75 1.44
N MET A 109 -8.39 8.88 2.14
CA MET A 109 -8.69 9.05 3.57
C MET A 109 -7.43 8.98 4.42
N SER A 110 -6.53 8.03 4.14
CA SER A 110 -5.31 7.85 4.91
C SER A 110 -4.32 9.00 4.72
N GLU A 111 -4.26 9.58 3.53
CA GLU A 111 -3.40 10.74 3.27
C GLU A 111 -3.74 11.94 4.17
N GLN A 112 -5.00 12.07 4.62
CA GLN A 112 -5.42 13.13 5.54
C GLN A 112 -4.76 13.02 6.92
N HIS A 113 -4.21 11.87 7.26
CA HIS A 113 -3.48 11.67 8.51
C HIS A 113 -2.04 12.22 8.47
N PHE A 114 -1.60 12.73 7.33
CA PHE A 114 -0.27 13.31 7.13
C PHE A 114 -0.40 14.77 6.66
N PRO A 115 -0.86 15.68 7.54
CA PRO A 115 -1.08 17.08 7.15
C PRO A 115 0.20 17.82 6.78
N ASP A 116 1.37 17.31 7.21
CA ASP A 116 2.68 17.83 6.90
C ASP A 116 3.26 17.30 5.58
N ALA A 117 2.58 16.37 4.91
CA ALA A 117 3.10 15.72 3.73
C ALA A 117 3.31 16.71 2.57
N GLU A 118 4.47 16.60 1.95
CA GLU A 118 4.82 17.33 0.72
C GLU A 118 4.73 16.42 -0.50
N LYS A 119 4.97 15.11 -0.30
CA LYS A 119 4.97 14.15 -1.40
C LYS A 119 4.66 12.74 -0.90
N PHE A 120 3.92 12.00 -1.72
CA PHE A 120 3.71 10.56 -1.56
C PHE A 120 4.31 9.83 -2.76
N TYR A 121 4.88 8.66 -2.50
CA TYR A 121 5.39 7.75 -3.52
C TYR A 121 4.68 6.41 -3.44
N VAL A 122 4.66 5.70 -4.57
CA VAL A 122 4.26 4.29 -4.66
C VAL A 122 5.01 3.67 -5.83
N ASP A 123 5.39 2.41 -5.74
CA ASP A 123 5.88 1.66 -6.90
C ASP A 123 5.08 0.37 -7.08
N PHE A 124 5.05 -0.12 -8.31
CA PHE A 124 4.34 -1.34 -8.68
C PHE A 124 4.86 -1.84 -10.02
N PRO A 125 4.67 -3.15 -10.32
CA PRO A 125 5.02 -3.67 -11.64
C PRO A 125 4.28 -2.91 -12.75
N ASP A 126 5.03 -2.40 -13.73
CA ASP A 126 4.47 -1.54 -14.79
C ASP A 126 3.45 -2.27 -15.70
N ALA A 127 3.49 -3.60 -15.70
CA ALA A 127 2.52 -4.43 -16.42
C ALA A 127 1.14 -4.49 -15.75
N LEU A 128 1.01 -4.05 -14.50
CA LEU A 128 -0.25 -4.12 -13.74
C LEU A 128 -1.13 -2.90 -14.02
N GLU A 129 -1.95 -2.99 -15.06
CA GLU A 129 -2.83 -1.92 -15.50
C GLU A 129 -3.85 -1.52 -14.43
N LYS A 130 -4.36 -2.47 -13.66
CA LYS A 130 -5.31 -2.21 -12.58
C LYS A 130 -4.69 -1.31 -11.51
N ASN A 131 -3.42 -1.55 -11.15
CA ASN A 131 -2.69 -0.75 -10.19
C ASN A 131 -2.45 0.65 -10.73
N ARG A 132 -2.03 0.76 -12.00
CA ARG A 132 -1.83 2.04 -12.67
C ARG A 132 -3.08 2.91 -12.61
N ARG A 133 -4.25 2.35 -12.95
CA ARG A 133 -5.52 3.08 -12.90
C ARG A 133 -5.89 3.51 -11.48
N CYS A 134 -5.67 2.63 -10.51
CA CYS A 134 -5.95 2.94 -9.11
C CYS A 134 -5.14 4.15 -8.65
N TYR A 135 -3.84 4.10 -8.81
CA TYR A 135 -2.96 5.18 -8.32
C TYR A 135 -3.10 6.46 -9.12
N ALA A 136 -3.22 6.37 -10.44
CA ALA A 136 -3.48 7.55 -11.28
C ALA A 136 -4.82 8.21 -10.89
N GLY A 137 -5.82 7.40 -10.56
CA GLY A 137 -7.14 7.90 -10.16
C GLY A 137 -7.15 8.69 -8.86
N VAL A 138 -6.13 8.57 -8.02
CA VAL A 138 -5.99 9.32 -6.76
C VAL A 138 -4.85 10.33 -6.80
N GLY A 139 -4.31 10.63 -7.99
CA GLY A 139 -3.40 11.73 -8.20
C GLY A 139 -1.92 11.40 -8.35
N TYR A 140 -1.54 10.12 -8.31
CA TYR A 140 -0.16 9.72 -8.55
C TYR A 140 0.18 9.80 -10.04
N ARG A 141 1.43 10.17 -10.34
CA ARG A 141 1.94 10.32 -11.71
C ARG A 141 3.29 9.62 -11.84
N PRO A 142 3.64 9.07 -13.01
CA PRO A 142 4.95 8.42 -13.21
C PRO A 142 6.09 9.44 -13.06
N THR A 143 7.17 8.99 -12.41
CA THR A 143 8.41 9.78 -12.28
C THR A 143 9.39 9.55 -13.42
N GLY A 144 9.22 8.46 -14.17
CA GLY A 144 10.19 7.98 -15.15
C GLY A 144 11.24 7.05 -14.58
N ILE A 145 11.25 6.84 -13.25
CA ILE A 145 12.20 5.93 -12.59
C ILE A 145 11.63 4.52 -12.63
N LYS A 146 12.39 3.60 -13.22
CA LYS A 146 12.05 2.18 -13.34
C LYS A 146 13.24 1.31 -12.98
N GLN A 147 12.97 0.11 -12.49
CA GLN A 147 13.99 -0.88 -12.21
C GLN A 147 13.45 -2.29 -12.42
N GLU A 148 14.15 -3.11 -13.21
CA GLU A 148 13.88 -4.53 -13.30
C GLU A 148 14.36 -5.21 -12.02
N THR A 149 13.49 -5.93 -11.34
CA THR A 149 13.79 -6.61 -10.07
C THR A 149 13.96 -8.11 -10.25
N ASP A 150 13.08 -8.71 -11.06
CA ASP A 150 13.14 -10.10 -11.46
C ASP A 150 12.99 -10.18 -12.98
N PRO A 151 13.43 -11.25 -13.65
CA PRO A 151 13.26 -11.38 -15.09
C PRO A 151 11.81 -11.14 -15.50
N GLY A 152 11.58 -10.13 -16.33
CA GLY A 152 10.26 -9.77 -16.83
C GLY A 152 9.41 -8.93 -15.88
N VAL A 153 9.93 -8.53 -14.71
CA VAL A 153 9.22 -7.67 -13.75
C VAL A 153 9.96 -6.36 -13.60
N THR A 154 9.34 -5.28 -14.05
CA THR A 154 9.89 -3.91 -13.94
C THR A 154 8.99 -3.10 -13.02
N LEU A 155 9.56 -2.63 -11.91
CA LEU A 155 8.88 -1.69 -11.02
C LEU A 155 8.97 -0.27 -11.57
N GLU A 156 7.88 0.45 -11.50
CA GLU A 156 7.82 1.85 -11.88
C GLU A 156 7.43 2.70 -10.68
N LEU A 157 8.17 3.78 -10.42
CA LEU A 157 7.91 4.70 -9.32
C LEU A 157 6.97 5.81 -9.78
N TYR A 158 5.88 5.97 -9.03
CA TYR A 158 4.91 7.05 -9.16
C TYR A 158 5.02 7.99 -7.97
N GLU A 159 4.67 9.25 -8.17
CA GLU A 159 4.62 10.25 -7.09
C GLU A 159 3.36 11.07 -7.15
N LYS A 160 2.96 11.55 -5.98
CA LYS A 160 1.88 12.54 -5.82
C LYS A 160 2.43 13.71 -5.03
N ILE A 161 2.50 14.87 -5.68
CA ILE A 161 2.96 16.10 -5.04
C ILE A 161 1.76 16.76 -4.38
N VAL A 162 1.87 17.01 -3.07
CA VAL A 162 0.81 17.67 -2.29
C VAL A 162 1.08 19.16 -2.33
N LYS A 163 0.07 19.93 -2.75
CA LYS A 163 0.18 21.37 -2.77
C LYS A 163 0.33 21.90 -1.35
N GLN A 164 1.42 22.60 -1.12
CA GLN A 164 1.60 23.36 0.10
C GLN A 164 0.89 24.72 -0.03
N PRO A 165 0.24 25.21 1.04
CA PRO A 165 -0.39 26.52 1.04
C PRO A 165 0.62 27.66 0.88
#